data_b24a20fdad6238cc127fad87abf7ac5e
#
_entry.id   b24a20fdad6238cc127fad87abf7ac5e
#
_cell.length_a   1.000
_cell.length_b   1.000
_cell.length_c   1.000
_cell.angle_alpha   90.00
_cell.angle_beta   90.00
_cell.angle_gamma   90.00
#
_symmetry.space_group_name_H-M   'P 1'
#
loop_
_entity.id
_entity.type
_entity.pdbx_description
1 polymer ?
#
loop_
_entity_poly.entity_id
_entity_poly.type
_entity_poly.pdbx_seq_one_letter_code
_entity_poly.pdbx_strand_id
1 'polypeptide(L)'
;MPSLRDTTRSVSSANLETLFGSLAPETASFLRDSVENAFDRERLEHYLTEVNSRYPGLPDRLRELGQERLEWLASIFSCSHFLSEEILQHPDWLFDMPDLTKAIAAGQYRERLLRFISETSTRAPRTVDLATFRRRELLRIVLRDALGLGKLAAITEELSNLADAILQEALSEIVADLAKRYGLPSDAVNTESGSGFSVIALGKLGGRELNYSSDIDLMFLYKGNGETAGPSVITNREFYKKAANRYTELLATYTPEGLCYRVDLRLRPEGKLGEICTSLEGAKQYYSQRARDWELQMLIKARTVAGENSVGRDLLQSVEPSIYSTTTDFSAIETMSATRERLAGKLSSKLLPGLEPDVKLMPGGIRDIEFLVQCLQRLHGGRD
;
A
#
# COMPACT_ATOMS: atom_id res chain seq x y z
N MET A 1 -16.72 -41.87 -22.04
CA MET A 1 -16.68 -41.41 -20.66
C MET A 1 -16.66 -39.90 -20.67
N PRO A 2 -17.59 -39.18 -20.02
CA PRO A 2 -17.54 -37.74 -19.95
C PRO A 2 -16.24 -37.33 -19.24
N SER A 3 -15.60 -36.28 -19.70
CA SER A 3 -14.35 -35.78 -19.14
C SER A 3 -14.58 -35.29 -17.67
N LEU A 4 -13.54 -35.32 -16.83
CA LEU A 4 -13.64 -34.78 -15.47
C LEU A 4 -14.12 -33.31 -15.44
N ARG A 5 -13.92 -32.56 -16.52
CA ARG A 5 -14.45 -31.19 -16.72
C ARG A 5 -15.96 -31.13 -16.91
N ASP A 6 -16.57 -32.13 -17.59
CA ASP A 6 -18.02 -32.18 -17.82
C ASP A 6 -18.78 -32.56 -16.55
N THR A 7 -18.21 -33.42 -15.71
CA THR A 7 -18.83 -33.82 -14.43
C THR A 7 -18.77 -32.67 -13.39
N THR A 8 -17.68 -31.94 -13.31
CA THR A 8 -17.56 -30.75 -12.41
C THR A 8 -18.51 -29.62 -12.86
N ARG A 9 -18.67 -29.41 -14.16
CA ARG A 9 -19.62 -28.41 -14.71
C ARG A 9 -21.08 -28.74 -14.40
N SER A 10 -21.47 -30.01 -14.47
CA SER A 10 -22.84 -30.45 -14.17
C SER A 10 -23.20 -30.32 -12.68
N VAL A 11 -22.25 -30.58 -11.78
CA VAL A 11 -22.44 -30.45 -10.31
C VAL A 11 -22.51 -28.98 -9.90
N SER A 12 -21.68 -28.12 -10.47
CA SER A 12 -21.71 -26.67 -10.20
C SER A 12 -23.05 -26.04 -10.65
N SER A 13 -23.53 -26.40 -11.83
CA SER A 13 -24.79 -25.91 -12.35
C SER A 13 -26.03 -26.34 -11.52
N ALA A 14 -26.05 -27.58 -11.00
CA ALA A 14 -27.13 -28.06 -10.13
C ALA A 14 -27.16 -27.34 -8.78
N ASN A 15 -25.97 -27.03 -8.22
CA ASN A 15 -25.83 -26.29 -6.94
C ASN A 15 -26.27 -24.83 -7.09
N LEU A 16 -25.98 -24.19 -8.21
CA LEU A 16 -26.44 -22.82 -8.52
C LEU A 16 -27.96 -22.74 -8.66
N GLU A 17 -28.58 -23.68 -9.37
CA GLU A 17 -30.03 -23.71 -9.45
C GLU A 17 -30.71 -23.95 -8.11
N THR A 18 -30.09 -24.75 -7.23
CA THR A 18 -30.53 -24.92 -5.83
C THR A 18 -30.44 -23.59 -5.05
N LEU A 19 -29.35 -22.87 -5.21
CA LEU A 19 -29.17 -21.53 -4.61
C LEU A 19 -30.28 -20.59 -5.11
N PHE A 20 -30.43 -20.46 -6.42
CA PHE A 20 -31.42 -19.56 -7.01
C PHE A 20 -32.85 -19.92 -6.61
N GLY A 21 -33.15 -21.22 -6.47
CA GLY A 21 -34.46 -21.68 -5.97
C GLY A 21 -34.74 -21.34 -4.49
N SER A 22 -33.70 -21.08 -3.70
CA SER A 22 -33.81 -20.68 -2.29
C SER A 22 -33.95 -19.16 -2.08
N LEU A 23 -33.66 -18.36 -3.11
CA LEU A 23 -33.71 -16.90 -3.06
C LEU A 23 -35.10 -16.36 -3.46
N ALA A 24 -35.35 -15.08 -3.10
CA ALA A 24 -36.50 -14.36 -3.63
C ALA A 24 -36.40 -14.26 -5.17
N PRO A 25 -37.53 -14.33 -5.90
CA PRO A 25 -37.52 -14.34 -7.37
C PRO A 25 -36.74 -13.18 -8.01
N GLU A 26 -36.83 -11.97 -7.45
CA GLU A 26 -36.12 -10.79 -7.93
C GLU A 26 -34.60 -10.90 -7.72
N THR A 27 -34.16 -11.39 -6.56
CA THR A 27 -32.75 -11.64 -6.24
C THR A 27 -32.18 -12.73 -7.13
N ALA A 28 -32.93 -13.82 -7.35
CA ALA A 28 -32.53 -14.92 -8.23
C ALA A 28 -32.40 -14.47 -9.70
N SER A 29 -33.34 -13.65 -10.19
CA SER A 29 -33.27 -13.08 -11.52
C SER A 29 -32.06 -12.18 -11.68
N PHE A 30 -31.84 -11.27 -10.73
CA PHE A 30 -30.68 -10.37 -10.76
C PHE A 30 -29.35 -11.13 -10.77
N LEU A 31 -29.18 -12.15 -9.95
CA LEU A 31 -27.96 -12.95 -9.92
C LEU A 31 -27.76 -13.79 -11.19
N ARG A 32 -28.85 -14.31 -11.82
CA ARG A 32 -28.75 -14.99 -13.13
C ARG A 32 -28.24 -14.02 -14.20
N ASP A 33 -28.84 -12.83 -14.27
CA ASP A 33 -28.43 -11.79 -15.21
C ASP A 33 -26.97 -11.37 -14.95
N SER A 34 -26.56 -11.28 -13.69
CA SER A 34 -25.18 -10.99 -13.30
C SER A 34 -24.21 -12.08 -13.76
N VAL A 35 -24.59 -13.36 -13.65
CA VAL A 35 -23.78 -14.50 -14.11
C VAL A 35 -23.63 -14.48 -15.62
N GLU A 36 -24.72 -14.20 -16.37
CA GLU A 36 -24.68 -14.14 -17.84
C GLU A 36 -23.80 -13.00 -18.36
N ASN A 37 -23.75 -11.86 -17.65
CA ASN A 37 -23.03 -10.67 -18.05
C ASN A 37 -21.68 -10.52 -17.32
N ALA A 38 -21.25 -11.50 -16.52
CA ALA A 38 -20.03 -11.42 -15.72
C ALA A 38 -18.77 -11.36 -16.58
N PHE A 39 -17.78 -10.59 -16.14
CA PHE A 39 -16.45 -10.57 -16.74
C PHE A 39 -15.78 -11.95 -16.73
N ASP A 40 -15.90 -12.69 -15.63
CA ASP A 40 -15.48 -14.09 -15.49
C ASP A 40 -16.64 -14.90 -14.92
N ARG A 41 -17.39 -15.49 -15.82
CA ARG A 41 -18.59 -16.26 -15.49
C ARG A 41 -18.26 -17.49 -14.61
N GLU A 42 -17.23 -18.25 -14.99
CA GLU A 42 -16.86 -19.48 -14.27
C GLU A 42 -16.46 -19.17 -12.82
N ARG A 43 -15.76 -18.05 -12.60
CA ARG A 43 -15.39 -17.59 -11.27
C ARG A 43 -16.60 -17.15 -10.46
N LEU A 44 -17.50 -16.37 -11.02
CA LEU A 44 -18.72 -15.94 -10.33
C LEU A 44 -19.58 -17.14 -9.93
N GLU A 45 -19.80 -18.10 -10.84
CA GLU A 45 -20.54 -19.34 -10.57
C GLU A 45 -19.88 -20.15 -9.43
N HIS A 46 -18.56 -20.28 -9.46
CA HIS A 46 -17.79 -20.95 -8.42
C HIS A 46 -18.03 -20.33 -7.04
N TYR A 47 -17.86 -19.00 -6.92
CA TYR A 47 -17.98 -18.33 -5.64
C TYR A 47 -19.43 -18.27 -5.12
N LEU A 48 -20.41 -18.13 -5.96
CA LEU A 48 -21.81 -18.24 -5.55
C LEU A 48 -22.13 -19.64 -4.97
N THR A 49 -21.55 -20.69 -5.57
CA THR A 49 -21.69 -22.06 -5.06
C THR A 49 -20.97 -22.23 -3.72
N GLU A 50 -19.73 -21.74 -3.60
CA GLU A 50 -18.93 -21.79 -2.36
C GLU A 50 -19.62 -21.04 -1.21
N VAL A 51 -20.15 -19.85 -1.47
CA VAL A 51 -20.91 -19.09 -0.48
C VAL A 51 -22.08 -19.90 0.07
N ASN A 52 -22.86 -20.56 -0.79
CA ASN A 52 -23.99 -21.34 -0.36
C ASN A 52 -23.58 -22.56 0.50
N SER A 53 -22.46 -23.20 0.17
CA SER A 53 -21.95 -24.35 0.90
C SER A 53 -21.32 -23.98 2.26
N ARG A 54 -20.56 -22.91 2.31
CA ARG A 54 -19.85 -22.46 3.53
C ARG A 54 -20.75 -21.72 4.53
N TYR A 55 -21.80 -21.05 4.04
CA TYR A 55 -22.71 -20.21 4.84
C TYR A 55 -24.17 -20.53 4.55
N PRO A 56 -24.72 -21.63 5.07
CA PRO A 56 -26.10 -22.05 4.81
C PRO A 56 -27.18 -20.99 5.13
N GLY A 57 -26.90 -20.07 6.04
CA GLY A 57 -27.79 -18.92 6.37
C GLY A 57 -27.63 -17.70 5.45
N LEU A 58 -26.69 -17.72 4.51
CA LEU A 58 -26.46 -16.58 3.63
C LEU A 58 -27.60 -16.31 2.65
N PRO A 59 -28.36 -17.29 2.11
CA PRO A 59 -29.53 -17.01 1.30
C PRO A 59 -30.55 -16.11 2.00
N ASP A 60 -30.75 -16.26 3.31
CA ASP A 60 -31.62 -15.37 4.10
C ASP A 60 -31.03 -13.98 4.23
N ARG A 61 -29.72 -13.88 4.50
CA ARG A 61 -29.03 -12.59 4.56
C ARG A 61 -28.95 -11.89 3.20
N LEU A 62 -28.79 -12.63 2.09
CA LEU A 62 -28.83 -12.05 0.73
C LEU A 62 -30.18 -11.40 0.41
N ARG A 63 -31.29 -11.87 1.01
CA ARG A 63 -32.61 -11.22 0.88
C ARG A 63 -32.64 -9.84 1.56
N GLU A 64 -31.83 -9.65 2.62
CA GLU A 64 -31.70 -8.37 3.33
C GLU A 64 -30.77 -7.39 2.59
N LEU A 65 -29.94 -7.91 1.67
CA LEU A 65 -29.11 -7.08 0.80
C LEU A 65 -29.98 -6.44 -0.28
N GLY A 66 -29.93 -5.13 -0.37
CA GLY A 66 -30.48 -4.42 -1.52
C GLY A 66 -29.73 -4.78 -2.82
N GLN A 67 -30.36 -4.54 -3.96
CA GLN A 67 -29.80 -4.82 -5.28
C GLN A 67 -28.35 -4.29 -5.46
N GLU A 68 -28.07 -3.12 -4.96
CA GLU A 68 -26.74 -2.49 -4.99
C GLU A 68 -25.65 -3.38 -4.37
N ARG A 69 -25.91 -3.98 -3.21
CA ARG A 69 -24.91 -4.84 -2.53
C ARG A 69 -24.77 -6.21 -3.20
N LEU A 70 -25.80 -6.68 -3.86
CA LEU A 70 -25.72 -7.88 -4.70
C LEU A 70 -24.84 -7.61 -5.94
N GLU A 71 -24.92 -6.41 -6.52
CA GLU A 71 -24.03 -5.98 -7.58
C GLU A 71 -22.57 -5.93 -7.12
N TRP A 72 -22.31 -5.41 -5.91
CA TRP A 72 -20.98 -5.45 -5.33
C TRP A 72 -20.43 -6.87 -5.16
N LEU A 73 -21.26 -7.77 -4.64
CA LEU A 73 -20.89 -9.17 -4.46
C LEU A 73 -20.56 -9.84 -5.81
N ALA A 74 -21.43 -9.68 -6.79
CA ALA A 74 -21.21 -10.23 -8.13
C ALA A 74 -19.94 -9.66 -8.79
N SER A 75 -19.68 -8.36 -8.61
CA SER A 75 -18.47 -7.70 -9.10
C SER A 75 -17.22 -8.25 -8.46
N ILE A 76 -17.20 -8.43 -7.13
CA ILE A 76 -16.04 -9.01 -6.40
C ILE A 76 -15.78 -10.43 -6.92
N PHE A 77 -16.81 -11.26 -6.93
CA PHE A 77 -16.71 -12.67 -7.31
C PHE A 77 -16.29 -12.87 -8.77
N SER A 78 -16.61 -11.91 -9.62
CA SER A 78 -16.19 -11.92 -11.01
C SER A 78 -14.76 -11.40 -11.23
N CYS A 79 -14.32 -10.38 -10.48
CA CYS A 79 -13.07 -9.67 -10.79
C CYS A 79 -11.85 -10.10 -9.97
N SER A 80 -12.02 -10.66 -8.76
CA SER A 80 -10.89 -10.90 -7.87
C SER A 80 -11.01 -12.16 -7.02
N HIS A 81 -10.19 -13.17 -7.32
CA HIS A 81 -10.07 -14.38 -6.48
C HIS A 81 -9.73 -14.03 -5.02
N PHE A 82 -8.72 -13.19 -4.82
CA PHE A 82 -8.28 -12.79 -3.48
C PHE A 82 -9.41 -12.15 -2.66
N LEU A 83 -10.12 -11.17 -3.22
CA LEU A 83 -11.21 -10.50 -2.49
C LEU A 83 -12.44 -11.37 -2.31
N SER A 84 -12.68 -12.31 -3.21
CA SER A 84 -13.73 -13.32 -3.04
C SER A 84 -13.48 -14.19 -1.83
N GLU A 85 -12.24 -14.68 -1.64
CA GLU A 85 -11.86 -15.41 -0.43
C GLU A 85 -12.00 -14.57 0.85
N GLU A 86 -11.65 -13.27 0.79
CA GLU A 86 -11.85 -12.36 1.93
C GLU A 86 -13.33 -12.22 2.31
N ILE A 87 -14.22 -12.09 1.33
CA ILE A 87 -15.68 -12.06 1.58
C ILE A 87 -16.18 -13.38 2.13
N LEU A 88 -15.63 -14.51 1.68
CA LEU A 88 -15.99 -15.82 2.24
C LEU A 88 -15.52 -15.98 3.70
N GLN A 89 -14.43 -15.35 4.09
CA GLN A 89 -13.94 -15.35 5.46
C GLN A 89 -14.66 -14.32 6.35
N HIS A 90 -15.02 -13.17 5.79
CA HIS A 90 -15.59 -12.03 6.49
C HIS A 90 -16.85 -11.49 5.78
N PRO A 91 -17.92 -12.28 5.70
CA PRO A 91 -19.13 -11.87 4.96
C PRO A 91 -19.76 -10.58 5.51
N ASP A 92 -19.59 -10.30 6.80
CA ASP A 92 -20.11 -9.09 7.45
C ASP A 92 -19.53 -7.79 6.85
N TRP A 93 -18.34 -7.84 6.25
CA TRP A 93 -17.75 -6.65 5.61
C TRP A 93 -18.61 -6.10 4.48
N LEU A 94 -19.33 -6.96 3.78
CA LEU A 94 -20.26 -6.54 2.72
C LEU A 94 -21.47 -5.78 3.30
N PHE A 95 -21.97 -6.20 4.48
CA PHE A 95 -23.11 -5.58 5.13
C PHE A 95 -22.75 -4.24 5.78
N ASP A 96 -21.55 -4.14 6.36
CA ASP A 96 -21.04 -2.95 7.05
C ASP A 96 -20.34 -1.96 6.11
N MET A 97 -20.35 -2.20 4.80
CA MET A 97 -19.63 -1.35 3.86
C MET A 97 -20.33 0.02 3.73
N PRO A 98 -19.57 1.12 3.83
CA PRO A 98 -20.10 2.46 3.66
C PRO A 98 -20.49 2.75 2.20
N ASP A 99 -21.15 3.88 1.97
CA ASP A 99 -21.46 4.41 0.64
C ASP A 99 -20.22 4.46 -0.26
N LEU A 100 -20.24 3.70 -1.35
CA LEU A 100 -19.13 3.60 -2.31
C LEU A 100 -19.03 4.80 -3.26
N THR A 101 -20.07 5.62 -3.36
CA THR A 101 -20.07 6.77 -4.28
C THR A 101 -19.07 7.84 -3.84
N LYS A 102 -18.70 7.87 -2.55
CA LYS A 102 -17.81 8.86 -1.97
C LYS A 102 -16.42 8.29 -1.69
N ALA A 103 -15.39 8.99 -2.15
CA ALA A 103 -14.02 8.75 -1.71
C ALA A 103 -13.86 9.11 -0.23
N ILE A 104 -13.06 8.34 0.51
CA ILE A 104 -12.72 8.67 1.89
C ILE A 104 -11.53 9.62 1.90
N ALA A 105 -11.68 10.77 2.54
CA ALA A 105 -10.59 11.74 2.69
C ALA A 105 -9.49 11.22 3.62
N ALA A 106 -8.25 11.70 3.42
CA ALA A 106 -7.07 11.25 4.15
C ALA A 106 -7.25 11.24 5.68
N GLY A 107 -7.79 12.32 6.26
CA GLY A 107 -8.03 12.40 7.72
C GLY A 107 -9.04 11.38 8.23
N GLN A 108 -10.05 11.03 7.43
CA GLN A 108 -11.09 10.08 7.80
C GLN A 108 -10.56 8.64 7.92
N TYR A 109 -9.52 8.25 7.18
CA TYR A 109 -8.91 6.93 7.33
C TYR A 109 -8.31 6.73 8.71
N ARG A 110 -7.68 7.75 9.28
CA ARG A 110 -7.15 7.68 10.65
C ARG A 110 -8.26 7.53 11.68
N GLU A 111 -9.35 8.29 11.58
CA GLU A 111 -10.50 8.17 12.48
C GLU A 111 -11.14 6.78 12.39
N ARG A 112 -11.28 6.24 11.18
CA ARG A 112 -11.79 4.88 10.95
C ARG A 112 -10.89 3.81 11.55
N LEU A 113 -9.58 3.94 11.40
CA LEU A 113 -8.60 3.03 11.98
C LEU A 113 -8.67 3.04 13.51
N LEU A 114 -8.69 4.22 14.13
CA LEU A 114 -8.79 4.35 15.58
C LEU A 114 -10.10 3.75 16.13
N ARG A 115 -11.21 3.96 15.44
CA ARG A 115 -12.49 3.33 15.79
C ARG A 115 -12.38 1.80 15.68
N PHE A 116 -11.89 1.28 14.57
CA PHE A 116 -11.70 -0.16 14.36
C PHE A 116 -10.85 -0.79 15.46
N ILE A 117 -9.72 -0.17 15.82
CA ILE A 117 -8.86 -0.64 16.90
C ILE A 117 -9.59 -0.61 18.25
N SER A 118 -10.37 0.42 18.54
CA SER A 118 -11.14 0.53 19.79
C SER A 118 -12.22 -0.55 19.93
N GLU A 119 -12.79 -0.99 18.82
CA GLU A 119 -13.83 -2.03 18.77
C GLU A 119 -13.24 -3.45 18.84
N THR A 120 -12.05 -3.66 18.28
CA THR A 120 -11.44 -5.00 18.14
C THR A 120 -10.38 -5.32 19.19
N SER A 121 -9.73 -4.32 19.77
CA SER A 121 -8.63 -4.50 20.71
C SER A 121 -8.75 -3.59 21.93
N THR A 122 -8.55 -4.16 23.12
CA THR A 122 -8.44 -3.39 24.38
C THR A 122 -7.01 -2.83 24.60
N ARG A 123 -6.10 -3.05 23.66
CA ARG A 123 -4.68 -2.67 23.72
C ARG A 123 -4.28 -1.98 22.41
N ALA A 124 -3.02 -1.52 22.40
CA ALA A 124 -2.34 -1.02 21.23
C ALA A 124 -2.53 -1.90 19.97
N PRO A 125 -2.57 -1.31 18.76
CA PRO A 125 -2.80 -2.03 17.53
C PRO A 125 -1.75 -3.15 17.35
N ARG A 126 -2.25 -4.37 17.17
CA ARG A 126 -1.41 -5.52 16.83
C ARG A 126 -1.24 -5.59 15.31
N THR A 127 -0.23 -6.31 14.87
CA THR A 127 0.03 -6.54 13.44
C THR A 127 -1.22 -7.07 12.71
N VAL A 128 -1.98 -7.96 13.36
CA VAL A 128 -3.21 -8.52 12.78
C VAL A 128 -4.30 -7.46 12.61
N ASP A 129 -4.46 -6.54 13.56
CA ASP A 129 -5.50 -5.51 13.51
C ASP A 129 -5.25 -4.54 12.33
N LEU A 130 -3.98 -4.15 12.11
CA LEU A 130 -3.60 -3.31 10.98
C LEU A 130 -3.78 -4.03 9.63
N ALA A 131 -3.44 -5.33 9.57
CA ALA A 131 -3.62 -6.13 8.37
C ALA A 131 -5.11 -6.30 8.01
N THR A 132 -5.96 -6.60 8.99
CA THR A 132 -7.41 -6.74 8.84
C THR A 132 -8.05 -5.43 8.40
N PHE A 133 -7.72 -4.33 9.08
CA PHE A 133 -8.21 -3.01 8.69
C PHE A 133 -7.85 -2.66 7.24
N ARG A 134 -6.57 -2.86 6.88
CA ARG A 134 -6.12 -2.62 5.49
C ARG A 134 -6.92 -3.43 4.49
N ARG A 135 -7.16 -4.72 4.74
CA ARG A 135 -7.92 -5.61 3.85
C ARG A 135 -9.36 -5.16 3.67
N ARG A 136 -10.02 -4.80 4.78
CA ARG A 136 -11.39 -4.29 4.74
C ARG A 136 -11.51 -3.01 3.90
N GLU A 137 -10.61 -2.05 4.10
CA GLU A 137 -10.60 -0.81 3.31
C GLU A 137 -10.16 -1.06 1.86
N LEU A 138 -9.24 -2.01 1.62
CA LEU A 138 -8.82 -2.41 0.29
C LEU A 138 -10.01 -2.99 -0.52
N LEU A 139 -10.82 -3.85 0.11
CA LEU A 139 -12.04 -4.37 -0.51
C LEU A 139 -12.95 -3.23 -0.99
N ARG A 140 -13.17 -2.23 -0.16
CA ARG A 140 -13.98 -1.05 -0.48
C ARG A 140 -13.40 -0.26 -1.67
N ILE A 141 -12.09 -0.03 -1.68
CA ILE A 141 -11.41 0.73 -2.75
C ILE A 141 -11.48 -0.05 -4.07
N VAL A 142 -11.25 -1.36 -4.03
CA VAL A 142 -11.34 -2.21 -5.25
C VAL A 142 -12.75 -2.23 -5.81
N LEU A 143 -13.78 -2.28 -4.96
CA LEU A 143 -15.16 -2.17 -5.42
C LEU A 143 -15.43 -0.85 -6.12
N ARG A 144 -14.95 0.26 -5.58
CA ARG A 144 -15.06 1.57 -6.23
C ARG A 144 -14.41 1.58 -7.62
N ASP A 145 -13.26 0.93 -7.75
CA ASP A 145 -12.54 0.79 -9.02
C ASP A 145 -13.30 -0.12 -10.00
N ALA A 146 -13.69 -1.30 -9.56
CA ALA A 146 -14.41 -2.29 -10.38
C ALA A 146 -15.78 -1.79 -10.89
N LEU A 147 -16.47 -1.00 -10.08
CA LEU A 147 -17.75 -0.38 -10.43
C LEU A 147 -17.60 0.95 -11.21
N GLY A 148 -16.37 1.37 -11.51
CA GLY A 148 -16.11 2.62 -12.23
C GLY A 148 -16.49 3.89 -11.46
N LEU A 149 -16.59 3.84 -10.11
CA LEU A 149 -16.97 4.96 -9.26
C LEU A 149 -15.81 5.92 -8.95
N GLY A 150 -14.61 5.60 -9.43
CA GLY A 150 -13.41 6.43 -9.27
C GLY A 150 -12.50 6.38 -10.49
N LYS A 151 -11.89 7.52 -10.84
CA LYS A 151 -10.81 7.53 -11.83
C LYS A 151 -9.54 6.95 -11.22
N LEU A 152 -8.65 6.38 -12.02
CA LEU A 152 -7.39 5.77 -11.58
C LEU A 152 -6.61 6.64 -10.58
N ALA A 153 -6.45 7.93 -10.86
CA ALA A 153 -5.75 8.85 -9.97
C ALA A 153 -6.41 8.94 -8.57
N ALA A 154 -7.74 8.98 -8.50
CA ALA A 154 -8.46 9.02 -7.22
C ALA A 154 -8.34 7.68 -6.46
N ILE A 155 -8.37 6.54 -7.16
CA ILE A 155 -8.20 5.22 -6.56
C ILE A 155 -6.79 5.05 -5.97
N THR A 156 -5.75 5.41 -6.73
CA THR A 156 -4.36 5.30 -6.27
C THR A 156 -4.03 6.30 -5.15
N GLU A 157 -4.63 7.49 -5.18
CA GLU A 157 -4.54 8.44 -4.06
C GLU A 157 -5.23 7.89 -2.81
N GLU A 158 -6.41 7.29 -2.95
CA GLU A 158 -7.14 6.68 -1.83
C GLU A 158 -6.36 5.52 -1.20
N LEU A 159 -5.71 4.67 -2.00
CA LEU A 159 -4.78 3.64 -1.52
C LEU A 159 -3.59 4.24 -0.76
N SER A 160 -3.07 5.36 -1.22
CA SER A 160 -1.97 6.06 -0.56
C SER A 160 -2.41 6.71 0.76
N ASN A 161 -3.60 7.27 0.81
CA ASN A 161 -4.18 7.85 2.03
C ASN A 161 -4.45 6.78 3.10
N LEU A 162 -4.90 5.60 2.70
CA LEU A 162 -5.03 4.44 3.59
C LEU A 162 -3.68 4.04 4.18
N ALA A 163 -2.63 3.98 3.34
CA ALA A 163 -1.28 3.68 3.80
C ALA A 163 -0.77 4.74 4.78
N ASP A 164 -0.94 6.02 4.48
CA ASP A 164 -0.51 7.13 5.34
C ASP A 164 -1.14 7.04 6.74
N ALA A 165 -2.45 6.75 6.82
CA ALA A 165 -3.15 6.62 8.10
C ALA A 165 -2.60 5.45 8.94
N ILE A 166 -2.37 4.30 8.32
CA ILE A 166 -1.80 3.13 8.99
C ILE A 166 -0.37 3.42 9.45
N LEU A 167 0.43 4.02 8.58
CA LEU A 167 1.82 4.37 8.86
C LEU A 167 1.93 5.35 10.02
N GLN A 168 1.10 6.39 10.04
CA GLN A 168 1.09 7.37 11.11
C GLN A 168 0.69 6.75 12.45
N GLU A 169 -0.35 5.91 12.48
CA GLU A 169 -0.82 5.30 13.72
C GLU A 169 0.17 4.26 14.27
N ALA A 170 0.74 3.42 13.39
CA ALA A 170 1.79 2.49 13.76
C ALA A 170 3.00 3.19 14.40
N LEU A 171 3.41 4.35 13.87
CA LEU A 171 4.50 5.13 14.44
C LEU A 171 4.13 5.72 15.80
N SER A 172 2.94 6.31 15.91
CA SER A 172 2.45 6.93 17.15
C SER A 172 2.47 5.93 18.32
N GLU A 173 1.99 4.72 18.09
CA GLU A 173 1.96 3.64 19.07
C GLU A 173 3.36 3.20 19.49
N ILE A 174 4.27 2.98 18.54
CA ILE A 174 5.63 2.54 18.81
C ILE A 174 6.41 3.59 19.62
N VAL A 175 6.29 4.87 19.25
CA VAL A 175 6.92 5.95 19.97
C VAL A 175 6.39 6.05 21.39
N ALA A 176 5.06 5.97 21.56
CA ALA A 176 4.43 5.99 22.89
C ALA A 176 4.89 4.82 23.78
N ASP A 177 5.01 3.60 23.21
CA ASP A 177 5.48 2.44 23.97
C ASP A 177 6.96 2.55 24.36
N LEU A 178 7.82 2.98 23.43
CA LEU A 178 9.25 3.21 23.74
C LEU A 178 9.45 4.31 24.77
N ALA A 179 8.64 5.38 24.69
CA ALA A 179 8.72 6.50 25.64
C ALA A 179 8.38 6.10 27.07
N LYS A 180 7.54 5.12 27.32
CA LYS A 180 7.24 4.57 28.66
C LYS A 180 8.53 4.05 29.34
N ARG A 181 9.44 3.45 28.58
CA ARG A 181 10.66 2.84 29.11
C ARG A 181 11.86 3.78 29.09
N TYR A 182 12.02 4.51 27.98
CA TYR A 182 13.23 5.30 27.74
C TYR A 182 13.02 6.80 27.92
N GLY A 183 11.76 7.27 28.04
CA GLY A 183 11.42 8.68 27.88
C GLY A 183 11.46 9.12 26.41
N LEU A 184 11.07 10.34 26.14
CA LEU A 184 11.19 10.91 24.81
C LEU A 184 12.64 11.35 24.54
N PRO A 185 13.10 11.25 23.28
CA PRO A 185 14.37 11.85 22.85
C PRO A 185 14.42 13.34 23.07
N SER A 186 15.58 13.88 23.41
CA SER A 186 15.76 15.32 23.69
C SER A 186 15.48 16.20 22.47
N ASP A 187 15.66 15.68 21.25
CA ASP A 187 15.34 16.36 19.99
C ASP A 187 13.85 16.35 19.65
N ALA A 188 13.05 15.56 20.37
CA ALA A 188 11.57 15.54 20.24
C ALA A 188 10.90 16.71 20.95
N VAL A 189 11.60 17.41 21.83
CA VAL A 189 11.07 18.59 22.52
C VAL A 189 10.78 19.68 21.51
N ASN A 190 9.56 20.24 21.57
CA ASN A 190 9.06 21.28 20.64
C ASN A 190 8.89 20.79 19.17
N THR A 191 8.61 19.51 18.93
CA THR A 191 8.19 19.01 17.63
C THR A 191 6.67 18.87 17.56
N GLU A 192 6.09 19.03 16.37
CA GLU A 192 4.63 18.92 16.15
C GLU A 192 4.10 17.51 16.46
N SER A 193 4.90 16.50 16.14
CA SER A 193 4.55 15.08 16.35
C SER A 193 4.95 14.54 17.72
N GLY A 194 5.71 15.30 18.51
CA GLY A 194 6.26 14.84 19.80
C GLY A 194 7.34 13.77 19.69
N SER A 195 7.93 13.55 18.51
CA SER A 195 8.88 12.43 18.32
C SER A 195 10.17 12.78 17.61
N GLY A 196 10.35 13.87 16.95
CA GLY A 196 11.58 14.16 16.17
C GLY A 196 11.93 13.09 15.10
N PHE A 197 11.06 12.10 14.85
CA PHE A 197 11.24 11.02 13.88
C PHE A 197 10.34 11.24 12.67
N SER A 198 10.87 11.02 11.48
CA SER A 198 10.15 11.21 10.23
C SER A 198 10.25 9.96 9.36
N VAL A 199 9.12 9.52 8.85
CA VAL A 199 9.02 8.47 7.84
C VAL A 199 8.79 9.11 6.49
N ILE A 200 9.74 8.94 5.60
CA ILE A 200 9.70 9.46 4.23
C ILE A 200 9.28 8.31 3.31
N ALA A 201 8.21 8.49 2.58
CA ALA A 201 7.83 7.60 1.49
C ALA A 201 8.49 8.04 0.19
N LEU A 202 8.92 7.05 -0.56
CA LEU A 202 9.54 7.15 -1.88
C LEU A 202 8.67 6.40 -2.90
N GLY A 203 9.07 6.37 -4.13
CA GLY A 203 8.41 5.59 -5.17
C GLY A 203 6.92 5.91 -5.32
N LYS A 204 6.09 4.88 -5.47
CA LYS A 204 4.66 5.05 -5.71
C LYS A 204 3.91 5.67 -4.52
N LEU A 205 4.24 5.25 -3.29
CA LEU A 205 3.61 5.84 -2.11
C LEU A 205 3.99 7.32 -1.96
N GLY A 206 5.26 7.66 -2.21
CA GLY A 206 5.71 9.05 -2.23
C GLY A 206 4.93 9.91 -3.24
N GLY A 207 4.72 9.40 -4.45
CA GLY A 207 3.95 10.05 -5.52
C GLY A 207 2.43 10.01 -5.37
N ARG A 208 1.89 9.46 -4.28
CA ARG A 208 0.43 9.23 -4.08
C ARG A 208 -0.22 8.38 -5.18
N GLU A 209 0.53 7.44 -5.70
CA GLU A 209 0.10 6.55 -6.79
C GLU A 209 0.30 5.07 -6.43
N LEU A 210 0.01 4.72 -5.16
CA LEU A 210 0.18 3.37 -4.65
C LEU A 210 -0.79 2.40 -5.37
N ASN A 211 -0.28 1.22 -5.75
CA ASN A 211 -1.08 0.14 -6.31
C ASN A 211 -1.48 -0.87 -5.24
N TYR A 212 -2.49 -1.72 -5.54
CA TYR A 212 -3.03 -2.74 -4.62
C TYR A 212 -1.97 -3.66 -4.00
N SER A 213 -1.00 -4.12 -4.78
CA SER A 213 0.05 -5.08 -4.36
C SER A 213 1.46 -4.49 -4.35
N SER A 214 1.59 -3.16 -4.35
CA SER A 214 2.91 -2.51 -4.30
C SER A 214 3.57 -2.69 -2.94
N ASP A 215 4.88 -2.85 -2.97
CA ASP A 215 5.72 -2.58 -1.81
C ASP A 215 5.67 -1.09 -1.49
N ILE A 216 5.92 -0.73 -0.24
CA ILE A 216 6.11 0.65 0.18
C ILE A 216 7.60 0.91 0.40
N ASP A 217 8.14 1.84 -0.37
CA ASP A 217 9.53 2.28 -0.26
C ASP A 217 9.62 3.35 0.83
N LEU A 218 10.37 3.10 1.90
CA LEU A 218 10.48 3.98 3.04
C LEU A 218 11.94 4.34 3.36
N MET A 219 12.12 5.53 3.92
CA MET A 219 13.35 6.01 4.52
C MET A 219 13.03 6.63 5.87
N PHE A 220 13.86 6.37 6.88
CA PHE A 220 13.68 6.87 8.23
C PHE A 220 14.72 7.91 8.59
N LEU A 221 14.23 9.05 9.05
CA LEU A 221 15.07 10.16 9.50
C LEU A 221 14.75 10.52 10.94
N TYR A 222 15.74 11.07 11.65
CA TYR A 222 15.53 11.67 12.95
C TYR A 222 16.23 13.04 13.04
N LYS A 223 15.69 13.91 13.88
CA LYS A 223 16.06 15.33 13.94
C LYS A 223 17.51 15.54 14.32
N GLY A 224 17.98 14.93 15.41
CA GLY A 224 19.33 15.18 15.89
C GLY A 224 19.81 14.21 16.96
N ASN A 225 21.08 14.38 17.32
CA ASN A 225 21.73 13.61 18.37
C ASN A 225 21.30 14.13 19.76
N GLY A 226 21.46 13.28 20.77
CA GLY A 226 21.11 13.56 22.15
C GLY A 226 20.80 12.27 22.89
N GLU A 227 20.15 12.40 24.04
CA GLU A 227 19.76 11.29 24.89
C GLU A 227 18.28 11.43 25.26
N THR A 228 17.68 10.32 25.65
CA THR A 228 16.30 10.28 26.16
C THR A 228 16.24 10.72 27.62
N ALA A 229 15.07 11.20 28.06
CA ALA A 229 14.86 11.75 29.41
C ALA A 229 14.10 10.77 30.35
N GLY A 230 14.14 9.46 30.11
CA GLY A 230 13.38 8.48 30.87
C GLY A 230 14.17 7.70 31.92
N PRO A 231 13.52 6.69 32.54
CA PRO A 231 14.17 5.86 33.58
C PRO A 231 15.39 5.08 33.08
N SER A 232 15.37 4.71 31.80
CA SER A 232 16.48 4.00 31.13
C SER A 232 16.99 4.88 30.00
N VAL A 233 17.98 5.74 30.31
CA VAL A 233 18.54 6.68 29.32
C VAL A 233 19.30 5.92 28.24
N ILE A 234 18.99 6.25 26.99
CA ILE A 234 19.71 5.78 25.78
C ILE A 234 19.91 6.96 24.83
N THR A 235 20.80 6.80 23.87
CA THR A 235 21.00 7.83 22.83
C THR A 235 19.76 7.97 21.92
N ASN A 236 19.51 9.16 21.37
CA ASN A 236 18.44 9.39 20.38
C ASN A 236 18.57 8.39 19.21
N ARG A 237 19.79 8.16 18.73
CA ARG A 237 20.08 7.18 17.67
C ARG A 237 19.60 5.77 18.01
N GLU A 238 19.86 5.30 19.24
CA GLU A 238 19.42 3.99 19.70
C GLU A 238 17.89 3.92 19.83
N PHE A 239 17.28 4.99 20.34
CA PHE A 239 15.82 5.08 20.42
C PHE A 239 15.17 4.96 19.04
N TYR A 240 15.61 5.78 18.08
CA TYR A 240 15.04 5.78 16.75
C TYR A 240 15.37 4.51 15.93
N LYS A 241 16.52 3.90 16.17
CA LYS A 241 16.84 2.58 15.61
C LYS A 241 15.88 1.50 16.12
N LYS A 242 15.56 1.53 17.43
CA LYS A 242 14.54 0.63 18.01
C LYS A 242 13.16 0.91 17.42
N ALA A 243 12.77 2.17 17.26
CA ALA A 243 11.51 2.56 16.63
C ALA A 243 11.44 2.06 15.19
N ALA A 244 12.45 2.29 14.36
CA ALA A 244 12.50 1.86 12.97
C ALA A 244 12.40 0.34 12.80
N ASN A 245 13.09 -0.44 13.65
CA ASN A 245 13.03 -1.90 13.61
C ASN A 245 11.63 -2.40 13.98
N ARG A 246 11.06 -1.93 15.10
CA ARG A 246 9.70 -2.31 15.52
C ARG A 246 8.64 -1.90 14.50
N TYR A 247 8.82 -0.73 13.88
CA TYR A 247 7.93 -0.22 12.84
C TYR A 247 7.92 -1.12 11.61
N THR A 248 9.10 -1.51 11.14
CA THR A 248 9.23 -2.44 10.02
C THR A 248 8.63 -3.81 10.36
N GLU A 249 8.89 -4.33 11.56
CA GLU A 249 8.35 -5.58 12.06
C GLU A 249 6.82 -5.54 12.14
N LEU A 250 6.24 -4.50 12.75
CA LEU A 250 4.79 -4.32 12.89
C LEU A 250 4.06 -4.35 11.53
N LEU A 251 4.66 -3.73 10.50
CA LEU A 251 4.05 -3.63 9.17
C LEU A 251 4.26 -4.88 8.31
N ALA A 252 5.41 -5.56 8.46
CA ALA A 252 5.85 -6.61 7.54
C ALA A 252 5.75 -8.04 8.12
N THR A 253 5.34 -8.19 9.38
CA THR A 253 5.14 -9.52 9.97
C THR A 253 3.91 -10.20 9.37
N TYR A 254 4.08 -11.45 8.97
CA TYR A 254 3.01 -12.28 8.43
C TYR A 254 2.06 -12.74 9.55
N THR A 255 0.77 -12.55 9.37
CA THR A 255 -0.29 -12.97 10.29
C THR A 255 -1.25 -13.92 9.56
N PRO A 256 -2.19 -14.57 10.24
CA PRO A 256 -3.28 -15.30 9.57
C PRO A 256 -4.06 -14.42 8.57
N GLU A 257 -4.15 -13.11 8.86
CA GLU A 257 -4.74 -12.11 7.98
C GLU A 257 -3.73 -11.54 6.95
N GLY A 258 -2.60 -12.22 6.72
CA GLY A 258 -1.49 -11.76 5.89
C GLY A 258 -0.65 -10.67 6.55
N LEU A 259 0.14 -9.96 5.78
CA LEU A 259 0.95 -8.82 6.24
C LEU A 259 0.23 -7.49 5.94
N CYS A 260 0.53 -6.48 6.74
CA CYS A 260 -0.01 -5.14 6.49
C CYS A 260 0.62 -4.54 5.22
N TYR A 261 1.94 -4.37 5.17
CA TYR A 261 2.68 -3.92 3.99
C TYR A 261 4.03 -4.61 3.86
N ARG A 262 4.45 -4.87 2.64
CA ARG A 262 5.85 -5.19 2.34
C ARG A 262 6.66 -3.90 2.34
N VAL A 263 7.58 -3.77 3.31
CA VAL A 263 8.42 -2.57 3.48
C VAL A 263 9.73 -2.76 2.74
N ASP A 264 10.03 -1.85 1.82
CA ASP A 264 11.32 -1.80 1.13
C ASP A 264 12.16 -0.61 1.62
N LEU A 265 13.33 -0.91 2.19
CA LEU A 265 14.26 0.08 2.72
C LEU A 265 15.52 0.24 1.85
N ARG A 266 15.54 -0.35 0.64
CA ARG A 266 16.74 -0.35 -0.22
C ARG A 266 17.08 1.02 -0.79
N LEU A 267 16.11 1.94 -0.82
CA LEU A 267 16.28 3.30 -1.34
C LEU A 267 16.81 4.31 -0.29
N ARG A 268 17.05 3.87 0.96
CA ARG A 268 17.67 4.73 1.98
C ARG A 268 19.15 5.03 1.67
N PRO A 269 19.76 6.08 2.27
CA PRO A 269 21.18 6.36 2.12
C PRO A 269 22.05 5.10 2.31
N GLU A 270 23.01 4.91 1.41
CA GLU A 270 23.87 3.72 1.34
C GLU A 270 23.13 2.38 1.11
N GLY A 271 21.85 2.39 0.83
CA GLY A 271 21.03 1.23 0.53
C GLY A 271 21.07 0.18 1.65
N LYS A 272 21.31 -1.09 1.30
CA LYS A 272 21.35 -2.19 2.26
C LYS A 272 22.49 -2.10 3.28
N LEU A 273 23.57 -1.40 2.94
CA LEU A 273 24.75 -1.25 3.80
C LEU A 273 24.59 -0.11 4.81
N GLY A 274 23.67 0.83 4.55
CA GLY A 274 23.39 1.96 5.42
C GLY A 274 22.61 1.60 6.66
N GLU A 275 22.63 2.49 7.65
CA GLU A 275 21.82 2.35 8.86
C GLU A 275 20.33 2.35 8.51
N ILE A 276 19.54 1.71 9.37
CA ILE A 276 18.09 1.66 9.18
C ILE A 276 17.44 3.04 9.28
N CYS A 277 17.97 3.92 10.13
CA CYS A 277 17.57 5.31 10.26
C CYS A 277 18.81 6.23 10.33
N THR A 278 18.69 7.43 9.75
CA THR A 278 19.81 8.39 9.62
C THR A 278 19.40 9.72 10.23
N SER A 279 20.34 10.44 10.87
CA SER A 279 20.06 11.81 11.34
C SER A 279 19.83 12.73 10.14
N LEU A 280 19.04 13.78 10.33
CA LEU A 280 18.78 14.81 9.31
C LEU A 280 20.10 15.38 8.73
N GLU A 281 21.04 15.70 9.59
CA GLU A 281 22.34 16.22 9.17
C GLU A 281 23.15 15.19 8.38
N GLY A 282 23.16 13.92 8.83
CA GLY A 282 23.81 12.83 8.11
C GLY A 282 23.20 12.58 6.72
N ALA A 283 21.88 12.70 6.61
CA ALA A 283 21.18 12.57 5.32
C ALA A 283 21.51 13.76 4.40
N LYS A 284 21.50 15.00 4.90
CA LYS A 284 21.91 16.19 4.14
C LYS A 284 23.33 16.05 3.60
N GLN A 285 24.27 15.64 4.45
CA GLN A 285 25.65 15.42 4.04
C GLN A 285 25.77 14.30 2.98
N TYR A 286 25.03 13.20 3.14
CA TYR A 286 25.02 12.12 2.17
C TYR A 286 24.56 12.59 0.79
N TYR A 287 23.41 13.24 0.73
CA TYR A 287 22.83 13.68 -0.55
C TYR A 287 23.59 14.81 -1.20
N SER A 288 24.28 15.65 -0.45
CA SER A 288 25.12 16.72 -1.01
C SER A 288 26.47 16.27 -1.53
N GLN A 289 27.04 15.15 -1.01
CA GLN A 289 28.44 14.80 -1.27
C GLN A 289 28.63 13.44 -1.91
N ARG A 290 27.72 12.46 -1.68
CA ARG A 290 27.95 11.06 -2.01
C ARG A 290 26.82 10.41 -2.83
N ALA A 291 25.65 11.02 -2.85
CA ALA A 291 24.50 10.47 -3.55
C ALA A 291 24.77 10.43 -5.06
N ARG A 292 24.29 9.38 -5.69
CA ARG A 292 24.34 9.20 -7.15
C ARG A 292 23.09 9.85 -7.77
N ASP A 293 23.15 10.17 -9.05
CA ASP A 293 22.04 10.78 -9.79
C ASP A 293 20.70 10.07 -9.64
N TRP A 294 20.70 8.74 -9.68
CA TRP A 294 19.46 7.97 -9.52
C TRP A 294 18.89 8.06 -8.07
N GLU A 295 19.74 8.30 -7.07
CA GLU A 295 19.29 8.50 -5.68
C GLU A 295 18.68 9.90 -5.50
N LEU A 296 19.18 10.90 -6.22
CA LEU A 296 18.54 12.22 -6.28
C LEU A 296 17.22 12.16 -7.05
N GLN A 297 17.19 11.41 -8.16
CA GLN A 297 15.98 11.24 -8.97
C GLN A 297 14.83 10.58 -8.19
N MET A 298 15.11 9.60 -7.34
CA MET A 298 14.05 8.97 -6.54
C MET A 298 13.41 9.93 -5.52
N LEU A 299 14.13 11.00 -5.11
CA LEU A 299 13.61 12.01 -4.19
C LEU A 299 12.56 12.95 -4.81
N ILE A 300 12.39 12.97 -6.15
CA ILE A 300 11.35 13.75 -6.83
C ILE A 300 9.95 13.45 -6.26
N LYS A 301 9.70 12.19 -5.93
CA LYS A 301 8.42 11.73 -5.35
C LYS A 301 8.44 11.63 -3.83
N ALA A 302 9.54 12.04 -3.17
CA ALA A 302 9.68 11.89 -1.73
C ALA A 302 8.72 12.83 -0.97
N ARG A 303 8.08 12.29 0.07
CA ARG A 303 7.27 13.07 1.03
C ARG A 303 7.25 12.43 2.40
N THR A 304 7.01 13.23 3.43
CA THR A 304 6.73 12.71 4.77
C THR A 304 5.33 12.07 4.80
N VAL A 305 5.25 10.85 5.35
CA VAL A 305 4.01 10.08 5.49
C VAL A 305 3.63 9.81 6.93
N ALA A 306 4.60 9.87 7.84
CA ALA A 306 4.35 9.72 9.27
C ALA A 306 5.42 10.46 10.08
N GLY A 307 5.06 10.86 11.30
CA GLY A 307 5.95 11.49 12.26
C GLY A 307 6.14 12.98 12.02
N GLU A 308 7.38 13.47 12.18
CA GLU A 308 7.70 14.89 12.18
C GLU A 308 7.88 15.45 10.77
N ASN A 309 6.92 16.24 10.32
CA ASN A 309 6.92 16.85 8.99
C ASN A 309 8.10 17.81 8.76
N SER A 310 8.53 18.53 9.77
CA SER A 310 9.63 19.49 9.66
C SER A 310 10.93 18.81 9.25
N VAL A 311 11.23 17.64 9.82
CA VAL A 311 12.46 16.88 9.50
C VAL A 311 12.51 16.47 8.03
N GLY A 312 11.42 15.94 7.50
CA GLY A 312 11.34 15.57 6.09
C GLY A 312 11.40 16.78 5.16
N ARG A 313 10.69 17.85 5.51
CA ARG A 313 10.70 19.12 4.75
C ARG A 313 12.12 19.72 4.70
N ASP A 314 12.80 19.79 5.83
CA ASP A 314 14.15 20.34 5.91
C ASP A 314 15.16 19.54 5.08
N LEU A 315 15.02 18.20 5.00
CA LEU A 315 15.83 17.41 4.09
C LEU A 315 15.51 17.78 2.64
N LEU A 316 14.23 17.69 2.23
CA LEU A 316 13.83 17.90 0.84
C LEU A 316 14.21 19.31 0.34
N GLN A 317 14.01 20.34 1.15
CA GLN A 317 14.45 21.70 0.81
C GLN A 317 15.97 21.80 0.64
N SER A 318 16.74 21.10 1.47
CA SER A 318 18.21 21.15 1.38
C SER A 318 18.76 20.45 0.14
N VAL A 319 18.07 19.44 -0.37
CA VAL A 319 18.50 18.64 -1.55
C VAL A 319 17.85 19.07 -2.85
N GLU A 320 16.83 19.92 -2.79
CA GLU A 320 16.08 20.44 -3.94
C GLU A 320 16.99 21.02 -5.05
N PRO A 321 18.01 21.86 -4.77
CA PRO A 321 18.93 22.35 -5.80
C PRO A 321 19.73 21.25 -6.50
N SER A 322 19.94 20.10 -5.83
CA SER A 322 20.63 18.95 -6.42
C SER A 322 19.69 18.04 -7.22
N ILE A 323 18.39 18.02 -6.86
CA ILE A 323 17.37 17.27 -7.59
C ILE A 323 17.04 17.99 -8.90
N TYR A 324 16.76 19.29 -8.86
CA TYR A 324 16.34 20.10 -9.99
C TYR A 324 17.52 20.91 -10.51
N SER A 325 18.21 20.39 -11.51
CA SER A 325 19.34 21.10 -12.13
C SER A 325 18.81 22.20 -13.06
N THR A 326 19.23 23.44 -12.80
CA THR A 326 18.93 24.58 -13.68
C THR A 326 19.85 24.64 -14.91
N THR A 327 20.92 23.88 -14.91
CA THR A 327 21.82 23.70 -16.07
C THR A 327 21.43 22.45 -16.81
N THR A 328 21.20 22.58 -18.11
CA THR A 328 21.09 21.48 -19.07
C THR A 328 22.43 20.72 -19.12
N ASP A 329 22.75 19.99 -18.08
CA ASP A 329 23.90 19.11 -18.11
C ASP A 329 23.51 17.83 -18.83
N PHE A 330 23.72 17.84 -20.16
CA PHE A 330 23.55 16.65 -21.02
C PHE A 330 24.33 15.45 -20.49
N SER A 331 25.40 15.67 -19.73
CA SER A 331 26.22 14.60 -19.14
C SER A 331 25.42 13.78 -18.11
N ALA A 332 24.52 14.41 -17.36
CA ALA A 332 23.62 13.70 -16.44
C ALA A 332 22.66 12.79 -17.21
N ILE A 333 22.07 13.27 -18.30
CA ILE A 333 21.17 12.49 -19.16
C ILE A 333 21.93 11.33 -19.82
N GLU A 334 23.15 11.58 -20.32
CA GLU A 334 23.99 10.54 -20.89
C GLU A 334 24.40 9.47 -19.86
N THR A 335 24.78 9.87 -18.64
CA THR A 335 25.14 8.96 -17.55
C THR A 335 23.94 8.10 -17.14
N MET A 336 22.76 8.70 -17.09
CA MET A 336 21.50 8.01 -16.78
C MET A 336 21.11 7.05 -17.90
N SER A 337 21.26 7.44 -19.18
CA SER A 337 21.01 6.60 -20.34
C SER A 337 21.97 5.41 -20.37
N ALA A 338 23.26 5.63 -20.12
CA ALA A 338 24.28 4.57 -20.05
C ALA A 338 24.04 3.60 -18.88
N THR A 339 23.48 4.07 -17.78
CA THR A 339 23.07 3.22 -16.64
C THR A 339 21.88 2.36 -17.00
N ARG A 340 20.88 2.93 -17.70
CA ARG A 340 19.73 2.21 -18.25
C ARG A 340 20.19 1.11 -19.23
N GLU A 341 21.06 1.43 -20.19
CA GLU A 341 21.57 0.47 -21.16
C GLU A 341 22.33 -0.69 -20.51
N ARG A 342 23.13 -0.41 -19.49
CA ARG A 342 23.81 -1.45 -18.71
C ARG A 342 22.84 -2.39 -17.97
N LEU A 343 21.74 -1.84 -17.44
CA LEU A 343 20.70 -2.62 -16.78
C LEU A 343 19.91 -3.45 -17.80
N ALA A 344 19.54 -2.87 -18.94
CA ALA A 344 18.88 -3.56 -20.03
C ALA A 344 19.74 -4.70 -20.61
N GLY A 345 21.04 -4.48 -20.79
CA GLY A 345 21.99 -5.51 -21.25
C GLY A 345 22.14 -6.68 -20.27
N LYS A 346 22.11 -6.42 -18.95
CA LYS A 346 22.10 -7.47 -17.92
C LYS A 346 20.81 -8.26 -17.86
N LEU A 347 19.69 -7.67 -18.25
CA LEU A 347 18.38 -8.31 -18.29
C LEU A 347 18.19 -9.13 -19.54
N SER A 348 18.61 -8.60 -20.72
CA SER A 348 18.55 -9.33 -21.98
C SER A 348 19.46 -10.57 -21.98
N SER A 349 20.59 -10.55 -21.26
CA SER A 349 21.45 -11.74 -21.10
C SER A 349 20.86 -12.82 -20.17
N LYS A 350 19.79 -12.53 -19.44
CA LYS A 350 19.08 -13.49 -18.56
C LYS A 350 17.76 -14.00 -19.13
N LEU A 351 17.31 -13.47 -20.28
CA LEU A 351 16.11 -13.94 -20.95
C LEU A 351 16.39 -15.29 -21.63
N LEU A 352 15.88 -16.36 -21.03
CA LEU A 352 15.81 -17.67 -21.67
C LEU A 352 14.76 -17.63 -22.80
N PRO A 353 15.00 -18.29 -23.94
CA PRO A 353 14.00 -18.39 -25.01
C PRO A 353 12.71 -19.06 -24.48
N GLY A 354 11.57 -18.40 -24.65
CA GLY A 354 10.27 -18.91 -24.22
C GLY A 354 9.67 -18.29 -22.96
N LEU A 355 10.34 -17.34 -22.32
CA LEU A 355 9.74 -16.55 -21.23
C LEU A 355 8.91 -15.39 -21.78
N GLU A 356 7.76 -15.15 -21.18
CA GLU A 356 6.94 -13.96 -21.49
C GLU A 356 7.74 -12.66 -21.23
N PRO A 357 7.56 -11.62 -22.07
CA PRO A 357 8.29 -10.36 -21.91
C PRO A 357 7.92 -9.67 -20.61
N ASP A 358 8.91 -9.29 -19.81
CA ASP A 358 8.73 -8.49 -18.60
C ASP A 358 8.37 -7.04 -18.99
N VAL A 359 7.10 -6.73 -19.02
CA VAL A 359 6.54 -5.41 -19.39
C VAL A 359 7.13 -4.27 -18.54
N LYS A 360 7.60 -4.55 -17.35
CA LYS A 360 8.21 -3.55 -16.46
C LYS A 360 9.65 -3.23 -16.86
N LEU A 361 10.42 -4.25 -17.26
CA LEU A 361 11.88 -4.15 -17.37
C LEU A 361 12.41 -4.22 -18.82
N MET A 362 11.56 -4.65 -19.77
CA MET A 362 11.93 -4.68 -21.19
C MET A 362 12.17 -3.26 -21.76
N PRO A 363 12.96 -3.12 -22.83
CA PRO A 363 13.11 -1.83 -23.52
C PRO A 363 11.76 -1.28 -23.97
N GLY A 364 11.47 -0.01 -23.66
CA GLY A 364 10.16 0.63 -23.88
C GLY A 364 9.09 0.27 -22.85
N GLY A 365 9.42 -0.52 -21.82
CA GLY A 365 8.50 -0.89 -20.74
C GLY A 365 8.25 0.25 -19.74
N ILE A 366 7.48 -0.07 -18.69
CA ILE A 366 7.02 0.91 -17.68
C ILE A 366 8.19 1.71 -17.09
N ARG A 367 9.31 1.04 -16.79
CA ARG A 367 10.49 1.69 -16.20
C ARG A 367 11.12 2.74 -17.10
N ASP A 368 11.12 2.52 -18.42
CA ASP A 368 11.66 3.47 -19.39
C ASP A 368 10.79 4.72 -19.50
N ILE A 369 9.46 4.53 -19.43
CA ILE A 369 8.49 5.63 -19.43
C ILE A 369 8.64 6.46 -18.14
N GLU A 370 8.68 5.81 -16.97
CA GLU A 370 8.89 6.47 -15.69
C GLU A 370 10.21 7.27 -15.68
N PHE A 371 11.27 6.67 -16.20
CA PHE A 371 12.59 7.30 -16.30
C PHE A 371 12.54 8.57 -17.16
N LEU A 372 11.91 8.52 -18.34
CA LEU A 372 11.78 9.68 -19.22
C LEU A 372 11.01 10.81 -18.53
N VAL A 373 9.87 10.48 -17.89
CA VAL A 373 9.06 11.47 -17.16
C VAL A 373 9.88 12.11 -16.03
N GLN A 374 10.62 11.32 -15.25
CA GLN A 374 11.46 11.85 -14.17
C GLN A 374 12.64 12.70 -14.69
N CYS A 375 13.22 12.37 -15.84
CA CYS A 375 14.20 13.23 -16.48
C CYS A 375 13.60 14.61 -16.83
N LEU A 376 12.39 14.62 -17.41
CA LEU A 376 11.68 15.87 -17.71
C LEU A 376 11.33 16.64 -16.43
N GLN A 377 10.91 15.97 -15.37
CA GLN A 377 10.66 16.61 -14.08
C GLN A 377 11.91 17.25 -13.49
N ARG A 378 13.09 16.62 -13.60
CA ARG A 378 14.37 17.21 -13.16
C ARG A 378 14.76 18.46 -13.95
N LEU A 379 14.46 18.49 -15.23
CA LEU A 379 14.78 19.63 -16.11
C LEU A 379 13.83 20.82 -15.94
N HIS A 380 12.56 20.55 -15.64
CA HIS A 380 11.50 21.56 -15.64
C HIS A 380 10.88 21.80 -14.26
N GLY A 381 11.07 20.93 -13.30
CA GLY A 381 10.60 21.07 -11.93
C GLY A 381 11.42 22.08 -11.10
N GLY A 382 10.93 22.40 -9.90
CA GLY A 382 11.60 23.35 -8.98
C GLY A 382 11.62 24.79 -9.46
N ARG A 383 10.78 25.16 -10.41
CA ARG A 383 10.69 26.52 -10.95
C ARG A 383 9.43 27.27 -10.53
N ASP A 384 8.49 26.60 -9.82
CA ASP A 384 7.22 27.19 -9.32
C ASP A 384 7.18 27.20 -7.81
#